data_e79d01527611170b1f77d259d5ac9124
#
_entry.id   e79d01527611170b1f77d259d5ac9124
#
_cell.length_a   1.000
_cell.length_b   1.000
_cell.length_c   1.000
_cell.angle_alpha   90.00
_cell.angle_beta   90.00
_cell.angle_gamma   90.00
#
_symmetry.space_group_name_H-M   'P 1'
#
loop_
_entity.id
_entity.type
_entity.pdbx_description
1 polymer ?
#
loop_
_entity_poly.entity_id
_entity_poly.type
_entity_poly.pdbx_seq_one_letter_code
_entity_poly.pdbx_strand_id
1 'polypeptide(L)'
;MSAFLPDGATVALATAYGSAKTVSAITNANPGVITAAAHGMANGAFYELTSGWQKVNGRVFKAANVATNATDLTGIDTTDTTRFPAGSGTGSLREITAFTQIAQILEFTTNGGDQQFSNFSFLEEDFERQLPTVTSAQSIQIGIADDPTLAGYIALKAAGEARAIRALKVTLPNGSVLLYNGYVSFNETPTLTKGSVMQVRATVSLQGRPTRY
;
A
#
# COMPACT_ATOMS: atom_id res chain seq x y z
N MET A 1 10.44 9.78 -23.88
CA MET A 1 10.12 9.80 -22.45
C MET A 1 8.90 10.68 -22.25
N SER A 2 7.82 10.16 -21.69
CA SER A 2 6.66 10.96 -21.33
C SER A 2 6.74 11.26 -19.83
N ALA A 3 7.12 12.48 -19.47
CA ALA A 3 6.97 12.98 -18.11
C ALA A 3 5.51 13.46 -17.94
N PHE A 4 4.92 13.17 -16.78
CA PHE A 4 3.56 13.59 -16.45
C PHE A 4 3.59 14.48 -15.22
N LEU A 5 2.78 15.55 -15.24
CA LEU A 5 2.52 16.36 -14.06
C LEU A 5 1.51 15.63 -13.15
N PRO A 6 1.60 15.78 -11.81
CA PRO A 6 0.68 15.13 -10.88
C PRO A 6 -0.71 15.77 -10.81
N ASP A 7 -0.91 16.89 -11.54
CA ASP A 7 -2.16 17.66 -11.52
C ASP A 7 -3.33 16.79 -11.97
N GLY A 8 -4.38 16.71 -11.16
CA GLY A 8 -5.52 15.82 -11.37
C GLY A 8 -5.36 14.41 -10.76
N ALA A 9 -4.25 14.13 -10.06
CA ALA A 9 -4.15 12.91 -9.28
C ALA A 9 -5.20 12.89 -8.14
N THR A 10 -5.75 11.71 -7.86
CA THR A 10 -6.71 11.54 -6.78
C THR A 10 -6.18 10.57 -5.74
N VAL A 11 -6.46 10.87 -4.48
CA VAL A 11 -6.07 10.04 -3.33
C VAL A 11 -7.33 9.59 -2.61
N ALA A 12 -7.44 8.30 -2.30
CA ALA A 12 -8.59 7.76 -1.59
C ALA A 12 -8.16 6.76 -0.51
N LEU A 13 -8.79 6.84 0.64
CA LEU A 13 -8.58 5.94 1.78
C LEU A 13 -9.65 4.85 1.80
N ALA A 14 -9.25 3.62 2.07
CA ALA A 14 -10.18 2.51 2.26
C ALA A 14 -10.97 2.68 3.56
N THR A 15 -12.30 2.73 3.44
CA THR A 15 -13.21 2.95 4.59
C THR A 15 -14.02 1.72 4.94
N ALA A 16 -14.25 0.81 3.99
CA ALA A 16 -14.96 -0.43 4.23
C ALA A 16 -14.24 -1.64 3.62
N TYR A 17 -14.35 -2.75 4.32
CA TYR A 17 -13.77 -4.04 3.93
C TYR A 17 -14.81 -5.14 4.01
N GLY A 18 -14.75 -6.08 3.09
CA GLY A 18 -15.49 -7.32 3.16
C GLY A 18 -14.96 -8.27 4.23
N SER A 19 -15.63 -9.39 4.41
CA SER A 19 -15.15 -10.46 5.29
C SER A 19 -13.88 -11.10 4.73
N ALA A 20 -12.94 -11.41 5.63
CA ALA A 20 -11.74 -12.14 5.24
C ALA A 20 -12.09 -13.53 4.71
N LYS A 21 -11.45 -13.94 3.62
CA LYS A 21 -11.55 -15.27 3.01
C LYS A 21 -10.21 -15.97 3.14
N THR A 22 -10.26 -17.25 3.48
CA THR A 22 -9.04 -18.06 3.63
C THR A 22 -8.39 -18.29 2.27
N VAL A 23 -7.10 -17.99 2.16
CA VAL A 23 -6.25 -18.37 1.05
C VAL A 23 -5.64 -19.72 1.37
N SER A 24 -6.07 -20.74 0.64
CA SER A 24 -5.59 -22.13 0.85
C SER A 24 -4.27 -22.40 0.14
N ALA A 25 -4.00 -21.71 -0.96
CA ALA A 25 -2.75 -21.83 -1.71
C ALA A 25 -2.50 -20.60 -2.59
N ILE A 26 -1.22 -20.36 -2.90
CA ILE A 26 -0.79 -19.51 -4.01
C ILE A 26 0.19 -20.32 -4.83
N THR A 27 0.02 -20.32 -6.15
CA THR A 27 0.90 -21.07 -7.07
C THR A 27 2.23 -20.38 -7.28
N ASN A 28 3.29 -21.15 -7.56
CA ASN A 28 4.57 -20.63 -8.05
C ASN A 28 4.50 -20.46 -9.57
N ALA A 29 3.98 -19.32 -10.02
CA ALA A 29 3.75 -19.00 -11.44
C ALA A 29 3.95 -17.49 -11.71
N ASN A 30 3.86 -17.07 -12.96
CA ASN A 30 3.90 -15.66 -13.36
C ASN A 30 2.67 -15.29 -14.22
N PRO A 31 1.68 -14.58 -13.67
CA PRO A 31 1.54 -14.23 -12.25
C PRO A 31 1.21 -15.45 -11.38
N GLY A 32 1.46 -15.33 -10.06
CA GLY A 32 0.97 -16.32 -9.10
C GLY A 32 -0.58 -16.34 -9.07
N VAL A 33 -1.19 -17.49 -8.83
CA VAL A 33 -2.66 -17.62 -8.72
C VAL A 33 -3.02 -17.94 -7.29
N ILE A 34 -3.88 -17.11 -6.71
CA ILE A 34 -4.42 -17.27 -5.35
C ILE A 34 -5.65 -18.19 -5.42
N THR A 35 -5.70 -19.19 -4.56
CA THR A 35 -6.90 -20.03 -4.35
C THR A 35 -7.58 -19.64 -3.04
N ALA A 36 -8.82 -19.14 -3.15
CA ALA A 36 -9.65 -18.75 -2.02
C ALA A 36 -11.13 -19.08 -2.32
N ALA A 37 -11.71 -19.98 -1.56
CA ALA A 37 -13.07 -20.46 -1.82
C ALA A 37 -14.11 -19.34 -1.71
N ALA A 38 -14.98 -19.25 -2.71
CA ALA A 38 -16.14 -18.35 -2.76
C ALA A 38 -15.81 -16.92 -2.31
N HIS A 39 -14.69 -16.37 -2.83
CA HIS A 39 -14.25 -15.04 -2.43
C HIS A 39 -15.17 -13.92 -2.94
N GLY A 40 -15.93 -14.13 -4.01
CA GLY A 40 -16.97 -13.23 -4.49
C GLY A 40 -16.48 -11.91 -5.13
N MET A 41 -15.18 -11.72 -5.28
CA MET A 41 -14.63 -10.51 -5.91
C MET A 41 -14.92 -10.49 -7.41
N ALA A 42 -14.99 -9.28 -7.97
CA ALA A 42 -15.03 -9.05 -9.41
C ALA A 42 -13.65 -8.67 -9.96
N ASN A 43 -13.47 -8.82 -11.28
CA ASN A 43 -12.27 -8.28 -11.95
C ASN A 43 -12.16 -6.77 -11.70
N GLY A 44 -10.97 -6.33 -11.33
CA GLY A 44 -10.70 -4.93 -11.00
C GLY A 44 -10.96 -4.55 -9.55
N ALA A 45 -11.56 -5.42 -8.73
CA ALA A 45 -11.67 -5.21 -7.28
C ALA A 45 -10.29 -5.11 -6.62
N PHE A 46 -10.21 -4.39 -5.51
CA PHE A 46 -8.99 -4.28 -4.72
C PHE A 46 -9.10 -5.13 -3.46
N TYR A 47 -8.02 -5.79 -3.10
CA TYR A 47 -8.00 -6.64 -1.91
C TYR A 47 -6.67 -6.53 -1.16
N GLU A 48 -6.74 -6.67 0.13
CA GLU A 48 -5.59 -6.81 1.02
C GLU A 48 -5.26 -8.30 1.18
N LEU A 49 -3.99 -8.65 1.04
CA LEU A 49 -3.50 -10.01 1.17
C LEU A 49 -2.64 -10.15 2.42
N THR A 50 -3.01 -11.09 3.28
CA THR A 50 -2.14 -11.62 4.33
C THR A 50 -1.63 -12.99 3.88
N SER A 51 -0.33 -13.22 3.92
CA SER A 51 0.28 -14.46 3.42
C SER A 51 1.52 -14.82 4.22
N GLY A 52 1.82 -16.11 4.30
CA GLY A 52 3.10 -16.59 4.83
C GLY A 52 4.31 -16.16 3.99
N TRP A 53 4.11 -15.73 2.76
CA TRP A 53 5.16 -15.15 1.93
C TRP A 53 5.39 -13.67 2.24
N GLN A 54 6.50 -13.35 2.90
CA GLN A 54 6.82 -12.00 3.36
C GLN A 54 6.80 -10.91 2.25
N LYS A 55 7.11 -11.30 1.00
CA LYS A 55 7.16 -10.37 -0.14
C LYS A 55 5.80 -9.82 -0.56
N VAL A 56 4.72 -10.51 -0.23
CA VAL A 56 3.35 -10.15 -0.60
C VAL A 56 2.45 -9.93 0.62
N ASN A 57 2.94 -10.29 1.81
CA ASN A 57 2.20 -10.11 3.06
C ASN A 57 1.91 -8.63 3.36
N GLY A 58 0.69 -8.33 3.78
CA GLY A 58 0.25 -6.99 4.14
C GLY A 58 0.18 -6.00 2.96
N ARG A 59 0.14 -6.50 1.71
CA ARG A 59 0.05 -5.64 0.52
C ARG A 59 -1.35 -5.63 -0.05
N VAL A 60 -1.63 -4.59 -0.83
CA VAL A 60 -2.91 -4.43 -1.56
C VAL A 60 -2.70 -4.73 -3.02
N PHE A 61 -3.61 -5.49 -3.60
CA PHE A 61 -3.57 -5.94 -4.99
C PHE A 61 -4.88 -5.63 -5.70
N LYS A 62 -4.82 -5.67 -7.04
CA LYS A 62 -5.97 -5.58 -7.93
C LYS A 62 -6.29 -6.98 -8.46
N ALA A 63 -7.54 -7.41 -8.30
CA ALA A 63 -8.01 -8.70 -8.79
C ALA A 63 -8.07 -8.73 -10.32
N ALA A 64 -7.55 -9.78 -10.90
CA ALA A 64 -7.62 -10.05 -12.33
C ALA A 64 -7.84 -11.55 -12.58
N ASN A 65 -8.36 -11.89 -13.76
CA ASN A 65 -8.68 -13.27 -14.17
C ASN A 65 -9.47 -14.02 -13.09
N VAL A 66 -10.45 -13.31 -12.53
CA VAL A 66 -11.24 -13.79 -11.40
C VAL A 66 -12.13 -14.96 -11.82
N ALA A 67 -12.00 -16.08 -11.10
CA ALA A 67 -12.91 -17.23 -11.13
C ALA A 67 -13.55 -17.40 -9.76
N THR A 68 -14.52 -18.31 -9.62
CA THR A 68 -15.27 -18.52 -8.35
C THR A 68 -14.37 -18.70 -7.12
N ASN A 69 -13.25 -19.37 -7.28
CA ASN A 69 -12.32 -19.71 -6.19
C ASN A 69 -10.88 -19.29 -6.45
N ALA A 70 -10.63 -18.45 -7.46
CA ALA A 70 -9.27 -18.08 -7.84
C ALA A 70 -9.20 -16.64 -8.34
N THR A 71 -8.04 -16.00 -8.12
CA THR A 71 -7.71 -14.69 -8.70
C THR A 71 -6.18 -14.60 -8.87
N ASP A 72 -5.73 -13.89 -9.88
CA ASP A 72 -4.32 -13.65 -10.10
C ASP A 72 -3.73 -12.68 -9.06
N LEU A 73 -2.50 -12.97 -8.65
CA LEU A 73 -1.64 -12.06 -7.91
C LEU A 73 -0.93 -11.13 -8.91
N THR A 74 -1.69 -10.21 -9.47
CA THR A 74 -1.28 -9.39 -10.61
C THR A 74 0.00 -8.62 -10.35
N GLY A 75 0.97 -8.73 -11.26
CA GLY A 75 2.24 -8.02 -11.21
C GLY A 75 3.29 -8.65 -10.28
N ILE A 76 3.04 -9.87 -9.77
CA ILE A 76 4.00 -10.60 -8.94
C ILE A 76 4.36 -11.93 -9.62
N ASP A 77 5.65 -12.05 -9.93
CA ASP A 77 6.25 -13.32 -10.33
C ASP A 77 6.63 -14.11 -9.08
N THR A 78 6.03 -15.27 -8.91
CA THR A 78 6.22 -16.17 -7.75
C THR A 78 6.97 -17.44 -8.12
N THR A 79 7.61 -17.52 -9.30
CA THR A 79 8.35 -18.70 -9.78
C THR A 79 9.62 -18.99 -8.97
N ASP A 80 10.23 -17.96 -8.35
CA ASP A 80 11.40 -18.12 -7.49
C ASP A 80 11.01 -18.75 -6.14
N THR A 81 11.17 -20.05 -6.01
CA THR A 81 10.81 -20.82 -4.80
C THR A 81 11.70 -20.52 -3.59
N THR A 82 12.85 -19.86 -3.77
CA THR A 82 13.67 -19.37 -2.66
C THR A 82 12.98 -18.20 -1.94
N ARG A 83 12.36 -17.31 -2.72
CA ARG A 83 11.61 -16.15 -2.20
C ARG A 83 10.17 -16.48 -1.86
N PHE A 84 9.60 -17.47 -2.54
CA PHE A 84 8.22 -17.92 -2.43
C PHE A 84 8.19 -19.44 -2.20
N PRO A 85 8.54 -19.92 -0.98
CA PRO A 85 8.60 -21.35 -0.70
C PRO A 85 7.26 -22.03 -0.97
N ALA A 86 7.29 -23.12 -1.72
CA ALA A 86 6.09 -23.85 -2.10
C ALA A 86 5.27 -24.27 -0.85
N GLY A 87 3.96 -24.14 -0.92
CA GLY A 87 3.04 -24.49 0.18
C GLY A 87 2.97 -23.44 1.32
N SER A 88 3.85 -22.44 1.37
CA SER A 88 3.88 -21.43 2.43
C SER A 88 3.08 -20.17 2.12
N GLY A 89 2.44 -20.09 0.95
CA GLY A 89 1.65 -18.93 0.50
C GLY A 89 0.26 -18.81 1.11
N THR A 90 -0.10 -19.66 2.07
CA THR A 90 -1.42 -19.64 2.73
C THR A 90 -1.63 -18.37 3.56
N GLY A 91 -2.90 -18.03 3.81
CA GLY A 91 -3.23 -16.85 4.59
C GLY A 91 -4.70 -16.42 4.44
N SER A 92 -4.94 -15.14 4.23
CA SER A 92 -6.28 -14.61 3.98
C SER A 92 -6.25 -13.45 3.00
N LEU A 93 -7.33 -13.27 2.28
CA LEU A 93 -7.60 -12.08 1.47
C LEU A 93 -8.86 -11.38 1.98
N ARG A 94 -8.88 -10.07 1.88
CA ARG A 94 -10.00 -9.23 2.29
C ARG A 94 -10.25 -8.16 1.24
N GLU A 95 -11.41 -8.20 0.58
CA GLU A 95 -11.80 -7.21 -0.41
C GLU A 95 -11.96 -5.83 0.25
N ILE A 96 -11.56 -4.79 -0.47
CA ILE A 96 -11.81 -3.39 -0.10
C ILE A 96 -13.07 -2.96 -0.84
N THR A 97 -14.19 -2.84 -0.11
CA THR A 97 -15.51 -2.59 -0.67
C THR A 97 -15.81 -1.11 -0.88
N ALA A 98 -15.15 -0.22 -0.15
CA ALA A 98 -15.32 1.22 -0.33
C ALA A 98 -14.02 1.99 -0.14
N PHE A 99 -13.82 3.01 -0.97
CA PHE A 99 -12.80 4.04 -0.85
C PHE A 99 -13.47 5.41 -0.73
N THR A 100 -13.01 6.22 0.21
CA THR A 100 -13.42 7.62 0.35
C THR A 100 -12.31 8.52 -0.17
N GLN A 101 -12.63 9.39 -1.11
CA GLN A 101 -11.66 10.33 -1.68
C GLN A 101 -11.28 11.37 -0.64
N ILE A 102 -9.98 11.64 -0.53
CA ILE A 102 -9.43 12.76 0.21
C ILE A 102 -9.38 13.95 -0.74
N ALA A 103 -10.18 14.98 -0.46
CA ALA A 103 -10.22 16.19 -1.24
C ALA A 103 -9.35 17.30 -0.63
N GLN A 104 -9.13 18.39 -1.37
CA GLN A 104 -8.39 19.58 -0.93
C GLN A 104 -6.96 19.24 -0.43
N ILE A 105 -6.28 18.36 -1.14
CA ILE A 105 -4.89 18.03 -0.84
C ILE A 105 -3.99 19.18 -1.31
N LEU A 106 -3.22 19.71 -0.37
CA LEU A 106 -2.25 20.79 -0.62
C LEU A 106 -0.84 20.25 -0.80
N GLU A 107 -0.54 19.13 -0.14
CA GLU A 107 0.79 18.52 -0.14
C GLU A 107 0.67 16.99 -0.07
N PHE A 108 1.49 16.30 -0.88
CA PHE A 108 1.65 14.85 -0.82
C PHE A 108 3.13 14.52 -0.93
N THR A 109 3.75 14.10 0.16
CA THR A 109 5.18 13.79 0.23
C THR A 109 5.42 12.37 0.71
N THR A 110 6.50 11.77 0.23
CA THR A 110 6.93 10.43 0.63
C THR A 110 8.31 10.50 1.26
N ASN A 111 8.52 9.79 2.36
CA ASN A 111 9.79 9.73 3.07
C ASN A 111 10.20 8.27 3.29
N GLY A 112 11.51 8.01 3.25
CA GLY A 112 12.06 6.67 3.44
C GLY A 112 11.91 5.76 2.21
N GLY A 113 12.10 4.47 2.40
CA GLY A 113 12.10 3.48 1.32
C GLY A 113 13.48 3.25 0.72
N ASP A 114 14.53 3.85 1.29
CA ASP A 114 15.90 3.70 0.82
C ASP A 114 16.51 2.37 1.27
N GLN A 115 17.30 1.77 0.39
CA GLN A 115 18.07 0.58 0.70
C GLN A 115 19.16 0.93 1.72
N GLN A 116 19.19 0.21 2.84
CA GLN A 116 20.25 0.34 3.83
C GLN A 116 21.42 -0.60 3.49
N PHE A 117 22.63 -0.16 3.85
CA PHE A 117 23.85 -0.92 3.63
C PHE A 117 24.60 -1.09 4.97
N SER A 118 25.26 -2.22 5.14
CA SER A 118 26.20 -2.47 6.23
C SER A 118 27.60 -2.54 5.66
N ASN A 119 28.52 -1.76 6.24
CA ASN A 119 29.92 -1.76 5.85
C ASN A 119 30.66 -2.90 6.52
N PHE A 120 31.59 -3.50 5.82
CA PHE A 120 32.54 -4.49 6.36
C PHE A 120 33.84 -4.45 5.59
N SER A 121 34.92 -4.85 6.22
CA SER A 121 36.22 -5.13 5.62
C SER A 121 36.84 -6.36 6.28
N PHE A 122 37.68 -7.08 5.56
CA PHE A 122 38.52 -8.12 6.16
C PHE A 122 39.80 -7.51 6.73
N LEU A 123 40.39 -8.16 7.71
CA LEU A 123 41.56 -7.64 8.43
C LEU A 123 42.76 -7.37 7.53
N GLU A 124 42.88 -8.10 6.44
CA GLU A 124 43.95 -8.01 5.43
C GLU A 124 43.66 -7.00 4.32
N GLU A 125 42.46 -6.37 4.30
CA GLU A 125 42.07 -5.41 3.27
C GLU A 125 42.12 -3.97 3.77
N ASP A 126 42.55 -3.08 2.91
CA ASP A 126 42.54 -1.62 3.12
C ASP A 126 41.31 -0.93 2.48
N PHE A 127 40.37 -1.73 1.95
CA PHE A 127 39.14 -1.28 1.26
C PHE A 127 37.88 -1.77 1.99
N GLU A 128 36.96 -0.84 2.24
CA GLU A 128 35.67 -1.13 2.87
C GLU A 128 34.63 -1.50 1.82
N ARG A 129 33.86 -2.55 2.05
CA ARG A 129 32.80 -3.07 1.19
C ARG A 129 31.44 -2.86 1.82
N GLN A 130 30.39 -2.84 1.02
CA GLN A 130 29.00 -2.66 1.46
C GLN A 130 28.13 -3.85 1.08
N LEU A 131 27.39 -4.37 2.05
CA LEU A 131 26.33 -5.35 1.83
C LEU A 131 24.96 -4.70 2.00
N PRO A 132 24.03 -4.88 1.05
CA PRO A 132 22.66 -4.41 1.18
C PRO A 132 21.95 -5.18 2.31
N THR A 133 21.26 -4.46 3.20
CA THR A 133 20.52 -5.02 4.32
C THR A 133 19.02 -4.88 4.11
N VAL A 134 18.33 -4.09 4.91
CA VAL A 134 16.89 -3.85 4.86
C VAL A 134 16.58 -2.54 4.14
N THR A 135 15.36 -2.40 3.66
CA THR A 135 14.81 -1.12 3.19
C THR A 135 14.31 -0.34 4.40
N SER A 136 14.62 0.95 4.49
CA SER A 136 14.13 1.82 5.56
C SER A 136 12.60 1.88 5.59
N ALA A 137 12.02 2.16 6.76
CA ALA A 137 10.60 2.38 6.90
C ALA A 137 10.14 3.52 5.98
N GLN A 138 9.01 3.34 5.33
CA GLN A 138 8.44 4.33 4.41
C GLN A 138 7.17 4.94 4.99
N SER A 139 7.03 6.26 4.82
CA SER A 139 5.84 6.99 5.22
C SER A 139 5.38 7.95 4.13
N ILE A 140 4.09 8.23 4.13
CA ILE A 140 3.45 9.22 3.26
C ILE A 140 2.88 10.30 4.16
N GLN A 141 3.17 11.55 3.87
CA GLN A 141 2.55 12.70 4.51
C GLN A 141 1.58 13.36 3.53
N ILE A 142 0.38 13.61 4.01
CA ILE A 142 -0.70 14.24 3.25
C ILE A 142 -1.13 15.49 4.03
N GLY A 143 -0.93 16.66 3.43
CA GLY A 143 -1.46 17.92 3.93
C GLY A 143 -2.78 18.23 3.24
N ILE A 144 -3.83 18.43 4.01
CA ILE A 144 -5.16 18.80 3.50
C ILE A 144 -5.62 20.12 4.12
N ALA A 145 -6.47 20.85 3.42
CA ALA A 145 -7.13 22.02 4.01
C ALA A 145 -7.97 21.60 5.22
N ASP A 146 -8.01 22.45 6.22
CA ASP A 146 -8.77 22.21 7.46
C ASP A 146 -10.26 22.43 7.24
N ASP A 147 -10.94 21.40 6.75
CA ASP A 147 -12.39 21.37 6.58
C ASP A 147 -12.96 20.06 7.15
N PRO A 148 -13.44 20.10 8.42
CA PRO A 148 -13.96 18.91 9.11
C PRO A 148 -15.29 18.39 8.55
N THR A 149 -15.90 19.09 7.59
CA THR A 149 -17.15 18.65 6.95
C THR A 149 -16.91 17.66 5.81
N LEU A 150 -15.68 17.60 5.30
CA LEU A 150 -15.33 16.73 4.18
C LEU A 150 -15.25 15.26 4.58
N ALA A 151 -15.79 14.39 3.73
CA ALA A 151 -15.79 12.94 3.94
C ALA A 151 -14.36 12.37 4.09
N GLY A 152 -13.39 12.91 3.35
CA GLY A 152 -11.98 12.53 3.45
C GLY A 152 -11.35 12.89 4.79
N TYR A 153 -11.65 14.06 5.34
CA TYR A 153 -11.21 14.49 6.66
C TYR A 153 -11.76 13.53 7.73
N ILE A 154 -13.08 13.27 7.70
CA ILE A 154 -13.76 12.38 8.65
C ILE A 154 -13.16 10.95 8.56
N ALA A 155 -12.88 10.46 7.35
CA ALA A 155 -12.30 9.15 7.14
C ALA A 155 -10.87 9.05 7.71
N LEU A 156 -10.03 10.08 7.51
CA LEU A 156 -8.67 10.15 8.08
C LEU A 156 -8.69 10.19 9.60
N LYS A 157 -9.58 10.99 10.19
CA LYS A 157 -9.77 11.05 11.64
C LYS A 157 -10.17 9.69 12.20
N ALA A 158 -11.21 9.08 11.66
CA ALA A 158 -11.69 7.76 12.09
C ALA A 158 -10.61 6.66 11.93
N ALA A 159 -9.80 6.73 10.86
CA ALA A 159 -8.70 5.79 10.66
C ALA A 159 -7.58 5.99 11.70
N GLY A 160 -7.25 7.23 12.04
CA GLY A 160 -6.27 7.56 13.07
C GLY A 160 -6.71 7.08 14.46
N GLU A 161 -7.97 7.30 14.83
CA GLU A 161 -8.54 6.85 16.09
C GLU A 161 -8.61 5.31 16.19
N ALA A 162 -8.97 4.65 15.09
CA ALA A 162 -9.08 3.18 15.03
C ALA A 162 -7.73 2.47 15.16
N ARG A 163 -6.60 3.15 14.89
CA ARG A 163 -5.22 2.59 14.89
C ARG A 163 -5.13 1.27 14.12
N ALA A 164 -5.89 1.15 13.04
CA ALA A 164 -5.94 -0.03 12.19
C ALA A 164 -5.23 0.25 10.86
N ILE A 165 -4.68 -0.79 10.27
CA ILE A 165 -4.10 -0.71 8.93
C ILE A 165 -5.21 -0.38 7.92
N ARG A 166 -4.94 0.59 7.05
CA ARG A 166 -5.84 1.04 5.99
C ARG A 166 -5.11 1.10 4.67
N ALA A 167 -5.80 0.69 3.61
CA ALA A 167 -5.28 0.84 2.26
C ALA A 167 -5.47 2.29 1.77
N LEU A 168 -4.45 2.81 1.10
CA LEU A 168 -4.48 4.10 0.42
C LEU A 168 -4.32 3.85 -1.08
N LYS A 169 -5.21 4.43 -1.87
CA LYS A 169 -5.18 4.36 -3.34
C LYS A 169 -4.88 5.73 -3.89
N VAL A 170 -3.84 5.82 -4.72
CA VAL A 170 -3.49 7.01 -5.48
C VAL A 170 -3.70 6.70 -6.96
N THR A 171 -4.54 7.48 -7.63
CA THR A 171 -4.76 7.36 -9.06
C THR A 171 -4.13 8.55 -9.76
N LEU A 172 -3.19 8.29 -10.65
CA LEU A 172 -2.49 9.30 -11.42
C LEU A 172 -3.28 9.70 -12.67
N PRO A 173 -3.04 10.89 -13.26
CA PRO A 173 -3.74 11.35 -14.45
C PRO A 173 -3.58 10.45 -15.67
N ASN A 174 -2.49 9.68 -15.73
CA ASN A 174 -2.23 8.70 -16.79
C ASN A 174 -2.97 7.37 -16.61
N GLY A 175 -3.84 7.26 -15.60
CA GLY A 175 -4.59 6.05 -15.28
C GLY A 175 -3.84 5.04 -14.41
N SER A 176 -2.55 5.26 -14.11
CA SER A 176 -1.80 4.38 -13.19
C SER A 176 -2.36 4.47 -11.78
N VAL A 177 -2.46 3.34 -11.11
CA VAL A 177 -2.94 3.23 -9.74
C VAL A 177 -1.80 2.75 -8.84
N LEU A 178 -1.51 3.51 -7.77
CA LEU A 178 -0.61 3.08 -6.71
C LEU A 178 -1.43 2.71 -5.48
N LEU A 179 -1.10 1.55 -4.92
CA LEU A 179 -1.76 1.02 -3.72
C LEU A 179 -0.74 0.90 -2.60
N TYR A 180 -1.11 1.42 -1.45
CA TYR A 180 -0.31 1.40 -0.24
C TYR A 180 -1.15 0.80 0.89
N ASN A 181 -0.49 0.29 1.92
CA ASN A 181 -1.15 -0.23 3.11
C ASN A 181 -0.37 0.20 4.35
N GLY A 182 -1.04 0.82 5.33
CA GLY A 182 -0.34 1.38 6.47
C GLY A 182 -1.24 1.88 7.58
N TYR A 183 -0.61 2.24 8.69
CA TYR A 183 -1.27 2.92 9.81
C TYR A 183 -1.42 4.40 9.52
N VAL A 184 -2.61 4.92 9.72
CA VAL A 184 -2.91 6.35 9.59
C VAL A 184 -2.75 7.03 10.96
N SER A 185 -1.98 8.11 11.00
CA SER A 185 -1.93 9.05 12.12
C SER A 185 -2.45 10.39 11.61
N PHE A 186 -3.45 10.95 12.26
CA PHE A 186 -4.07 12.22 11.87
C PHE A 186 -3.89 13.25 12.97
N ASN A 187 -3.34 14.40 12.62
CA ASN A 187 -3.18 15.54 13.54
C ASN A 187 -4.20 16.61 13.15
N GLU A 188 -5.19 16.78 14.00
CA GLU A 188 -6.27 17.77 13.84
C GLU A 188 -5.85 19.20 14.15
N THR A 189 -4.62 19.42 14.66
CA THR A 189 -4.14 20.76 14.97
C THR A 189 -3.71 21.46 13.68
N PRO A 190 -4.42 22.51 13.22
CA PRO A 190 -4.08 23.18 12.00
C PRO A 190 -2.82 24.05 12.14
N THR A 191 -2.09 24.18 11.05
CA THR A 191 -1.05 25.22 10.91
C THR A 191 -1.72 26.53 10.49
N LEU A 192 -1.41 27.60 11.24
CA LEU A 192 -1.98 28.94 11.04
C LEU A 192 -0.89 29.88 10.53
N THR A 193 -0.87 30.13 9.22
CA THR A 193 0.05 31.09 8.60
C THR A 193 -0.75 32.16 7.86
N LYS A 194 -0.50 33.43 8.17
CA LYS A 194 -1.20 34.54 7.52
C LYS A 194 -0.99 34.50 6.00
N GLY A 195 -2.08 34.55 5.24
CA GLY A 195 -2.05 34.51 3.77
C GLY A 195 -1.98 33.11 3.17
N SER A 196 -2.02 32.04 3.97
CA SER A 196 -2.06 30.65 3.53
C SER A 196 -3.32 29.94 4.02
N VAL A 197 -3.75 28.92 3.31
CA VAL A 197 -4.86 28.05 3.72
C VAL A 197 -4.46 27.31 4.98
N MET A 198 -5.36 27.23 5.96
CA MET A 198 -5.18 26.39 7.16
C MET A 198 -5.05 24.92 6.73
N GLN A 199 -4.05 24.24 7.28
CA GLN A 199 -3.70 22.88 6.85
C GLN A 199 -3.58 21.96 8.06
N VAL A 200 -4.18 20.78 7.96
CA VAL A 200 -3.97 19.65 8.86
C VAL A 200 -3.18 18.55 8.18
N ARG A 201 -2.55 17.66 8.95
CA ARG A 201 -1.65 16.63 8.42
C ARG A 201 -2.08 15.24 8.81
N ALA A 202 -2.10 14.36 7.81
CA ALA A 202 -2.16 12.92 7.99
C ALA A 202 -0.82 12.29 7.61
N THR A 203 -0.38 11.31 8.39
CA THR A 203 0.81 10.50 8.09
C THR A 203 0.40 9.05 7.97
N VAL A 204 0.77 8.40 6.87
CA VAL A 204 0.53 6.97 6.66
C VAL A 204 1.86 6.24 6.76
N SER A 205 2.05 5.45 7.83
CA SER A 205 3.23 4.61 8.05
C SER A 205 3.03 3.27 7.35
N LEU A 206 3.77 3.03 6.28
CA LEU A 206 3.56 1.88 5.42
C LEU A 206 4.01 0.58 6.11
N GLN A 207 3.22 -0.47 5.94
CA GLN A 207 3.48 -1.81 6.47
C GLN A 207 3.91 -2.81 5.38
N GLY A 208 3.85 -2.41 4.14
CA GLY A 208 4.24 -3.23 3.00
C GLY A 208 4.73 -2.39 1.83
N ARG A 209 5.35 -3.05 0.87
CA ARG A 209 5.79 -2.37 -0.36
C ARG A 209 4.58 -1.93 -1.18
N PRO A 210 4.65 -0.76 -1.83
CA PRO A 210 3.58 -0.31 -2.72
C PRO A 210 3.40 -1.28 -3.90
N THR A 211 2.19 -1.31 -4.45
CA THR A 211 1.86 -2.02 -5.68
C THR A 211 1.39 -0.99 -6.72
N ARG A 212 1.86 -1.11 -7.96
CA ARG A 212 1.53 -0.18 -9.05
C ARG A 212 0.95 -0.93 -10.24
N TYR A 213 -0.12 -0.37 -10.82
CA TYR A 213 -0.80 -0.83 -12.02
C TYR A 213 -0.91 0.26 -13.07
#